data_ef75ceeaccfe76d4bd0fc3d7097b03cf
#
_entry.id   ef75ceeaccfe76d4bd0fc3d7097b03cf
#
_cell.length_a   1.000
_cell.length_b   1.000
_cell.length_c   1.000
_cell.angle_alpha   90.00
_cell.angle_beta   90.00
_cell.angle_gamma   90.00
#
_symmetry.space_group_name_H-M   'P 1'
#
loop_
_entity.id
_entity.type
_entity.pdbx_description
1 polymer ?
#
loop_
_entity_poly.entity_id
_entity_poly.type
_entity_poly.pdbx_seq_one_letter_code
_entity_poly.pdbx_strand_id
1 'polypeptide(L)'
;EQGAALFGKATFAMDRGYDDNKMFLKLDELNQDYVIRLKSNRKLFYHNKWTPATELCNRRKGKVKTNVFYKGKDHDAYLSHVKVQITASKKDIYLVLIYGITEHPMMLATNKKIKSKDDVIKVARIYFSRWKIEEYFRCKKQVFQFENFRVRKLKAINALNFYITLCMAFLAMISLESET
;
A
#
# COMPACT_ATOMS: atom_id res chain seq x y z
N GLU A 1 -15.84 -5.22 2.96
CA GLU A 1 -16.69 -5.81 4.02
C GLU A 1 -16.37 -7.29 4.22
N GLN A 2 -16.49 -8.15 3.19
CA GLN A 2 -16.21 -9.59 3.30
C GLN A 2 -14.80 -9.89 3.83
N GLY A 3 -13.75 -9.21 3.34
CA GLY A 3 -12.40 -9.40 3.84
C GLY A 3 -12.21 -9.02 5.31
N ALA A 4 -12.89 -7.97 5.78
CA ALA A 4 -12.83 -7.57 7.18
C ALA A 4 -13.56 -8.59 8.10
N ALA A 5 -14.62 -9.21 7.61
CA ALA A 5 -15.31 -10.28 8.35
C ALA A 5 -14.46 -11.55 8.47
N LEU A 6 -13.69 -11.88 7.42
CA LEU A 6 -12.87 -13.10 7.38
C LEU A 6 -11.52 -12.93 8.11
N PHE A 7 -10.87 -11.78 8.00
CA PHE A 7 -9.50 -11.57 8.47
C PHE A 7 -9.41 -10.66 9.70
N GLY A 8 -10.54 -10.14 10.20
CA GLY A 8 -10.56 -9.21 11.34
C GLY A 8 -9.89 -7.88 10.99
N LYS A 9 -9.16 -7.31 11.97
CA LYS A 9 -8.44 -6.04 11.77
C LYS A 9 -7.19 -6.25 10.90
N ALA A 10 -7.17 -5.62 9.73
CA ALA A 10 -6.09 -5.70 8.76
C ALA A 10 -5.51 -4.32 8.43
N THR A 11 -4.35 -4.29 7.77
CA THR A 11 -3.78 -3.05 7.20
C THR A 11 -3.84 -3.12 5.68
N PHE A 12 -4.54 -2.19 5.07
CA PHE A 12 -4.69 -2.11 3.60
C PHE A 12 -3.62 -1.19 2.99
N ALA A 13 -2.74 -1.76 2.17
CA ALA A 13 -1.78 -1.00 1.38
C ALA A 13 -2.34 -0.75 -0.02
N MET A 14 -2.55 0.52 -0.39
CA MET A 14 -3.26 0.90 -1.61
C MET A 14 -2.49 1.95 -2.42
N ASP A 15 -2.65 1.91 -3.73
CA ASP A 15 -2.05 2.88 -4.64
C ASP A 15 -2.84 4.20 -4.74
N ARG A 16 -2.40 5.10 -5.61
CA ARG A 16 -3.04 6.41 -5.83
C ARG A 16 -4.48 6.35 -6.36
N GLY A 17 -4.88 5.24 -6.96
CA GLY A 17 -6.25 5.04 -7.44
C GLY A 17 -7.27 5.06 -6.30
N TYR A 18 -6.86 4.65 -5.12
CA TYR A 18 -7.69 4.59 -3.93
C TYR A 18 -7.65 5.86 -3.06
N ASP A 19 -6.94 6.91 -3.49
CA ASP A 19 -6.95 8.22 -2.83
C ASP A 19 -8.27 8.94 -3.10
N ASP A 20 -9.31 8.55 -2.36
CA ASP A 20 -10.66 9.07 -2.40
C ASP A 20 -11.22 9.20 -0.98
N ASN A 21 -11.99 10.26 -0.73
CA ASN A 21 -12.60 10.51 0.58
C ASN A 21 -13.53 9.38 1.01
N LYS A 22 -14.29 8.79 0.08
CA LYS A 22 -15.17 7.65 0.36
C LYS A 22 -14.38 6.44 0.88
N MET A 23 -13.20 6.18 0.30
CA MET A 23 -12.34 5.09 0.73
C MET A 23 -11.82 5.30 2.15
N PHE A 24 -11.32 6.50 2.49
CA PHE A 24 -10.88 6.81 3.85
C PHE A 24 -12.00 6.63 4.86
N LEU A 25 -13.20 7.18 4.57
CA LEU A 25 -14.36 7.06 5.44
C LEU A 25 -14.78 5.59 5.63
N LYS A 26 -14.79 4.81 4.54
CA LYS A 26 -15.18 3.38 4.59
C LYS A 26 -14.21 2.54 5.40
N LEU A 27 -12.91 2.75 5.25
CA LEU A 27 -11.90 2.02 6.04
C LEU A 27 -11.99 2.38 7.53
N ASP A 28 -12.28 3.64 7.83
CA ASP A 28 -12.49 4.10 9.19
C ASP A 28 -13.77 3.51 9.82
N GLU A 29 -14.87 3.49 9.07
CA GLU A 29 -16.13 2.88 9.46
C GLU A 29 -15.95 1.37 9.78
N LEU A 30 -15.15 0.68 8.96
CA LEU A 30 -14.82 -0.73 9.15
C LEU A 30 -13.71 -0.97 10.18
N ASN A 31 -13.23 0.09 10.87
CA ASN A 31 -12.14 0.03 11.84
C ASN A 31 -10.87 -0.65 11.30
N GLN A 32 -10.55 -0.42 10.03
CA GLN A 32 -9.38 -0.99 9.37
C GLN A 32 -8.21 0.01 9.37
N ASP A 33 -6.99 -0.51 9.44
CA ASP A 33 -5.79 0.28 9.24
C ASP A 33 -5.50 0.43 7.73
N TYR A 34 -4.85 1.54 7.36
CA TYR A 34 -4.49 1.74 5.96
C TYR A 34 -3.15 2.45 5.77
N VAL A 35 -2.56 2.22 4.59
CA VAL A 35 -1.44 2.98 4.02
C VAL A 35 -1.79 3.25 2.56
N ILE A 36 -2.21 4.47 2.23
CA ILE A 36 -2.68 4.86 0.90
C ILE A 36 -1.73 5.88 0.31
N ARG A 37 -1.24 5.63 -0.92
CA ARG A 37 -0.45 6.63 -1.65
C ARG A 37 -1.36 7.74 -2.14
N LEU A 38 -1.01 9.00 -1.81
CA LEU A 38 -1.78 10.17 -2.19
C LEU A 38 -1.49 10.63 -3.61
N LYS A 39 -2.48 11.27 -4.23
CA LYS A 39 -2.34 12.03 -5.46
C LYS A 39 -1.58 13.35 -5.19
N SER A 40 -0.89 13.87 -6.20
CA SER A 40 -0.13 15.12 -6.08
C SER A 40 -0.99 16.32 -5.72
N ASN A 41 -2.24 16.34 -6.15
CA ASN A 41 -3.20 17.42 -5.91
C ASN A 41 -4.02 17.25 -4.62
N ARG A 42 -3.74 16.22 -3.80
CA ARG A 42 -4.45 16.01 -2.53
C ARG A 42 -4.21 17.19 -1.60
N LYS A 43 -5.29 17.76 -1.07
CA LYS A 43 -5.23 18.78 0.00
C LYS A 43 -5.40 18.12 1.37
N LEU A 44 -4.61 18.57 2.32
CA LEU A 44 -4.61 18.11 3.72
C LEU A 44 -4.80 19.34 4.62
N PHE A 45 -5.54 19.19 5.71
CA PHE A 45 -5.70 20.25 6.67
C PHE A 45 -4.53 20.24 7.66
N TYR A 46 -3.77 21.32 7.67
CA TYR A 46 -2.55 21.47 8.44
C TYR A 46 -2.39 22.92 8.90
N HIS A 47 -2.09 23.15 10.18
CA HIS A 47 -1.99 24.49 10.78
C HIS A 47 -3.15 25.40 10.39
N ASN A 48 -4.39 24.93 10.60
CA ASN A 48 -5.65 25.65 10.37
C ASN A 48 -5.93 26.05 8.92
N LYS A 49 -5.25 25.46 7.93
CA LYS A 49 -5.51 25.70 6.50
C LYS A 49 -5.42 24.42 5.66
N TRP A 50 -6.14 24.41 4.56
CA TRP A 50 -6.01 23.37 3.54
C TRP A 50 -4.75 23.62 2.72
N THR A 51 -3.79 22.71 2.80
CA THR A 51 -2.49 22.81 2.15
C THR A 51 -2.31 21.61 1.19
N PRO A 52 -1.83 21.84 -0.05
CA PRO A 52 -1.48 20.72 -0.93
C PRO A 52 -0.44 19.79 -0.29
N ALA A 53 -0.61 18.49 -0.44
CA ALA A 53 0.33 17.50 0.12
C ALA A 53 1.74 17.69 -0.44
N THR A 54 1.87 18.10 -1.70
CA THR A 54 3.16 18.44 -2.35
C THR A 54 3.87 19.61 -1.68
N GLU A 55 3.14 20.63 -1.22
CA GLU A 55 3.72 21.76 -0.50
C GLU A 55 4.31 21.31 0.85
N LEU A 56 3.59 20.45 1.57
CA LEU A 56 4.10 19.84 2.82
C LEU A 56 5.35 19.00 2.57
N CYS A 57 5.40 18.33 1.42
CA CYS A 57 6.53 17.55 0.99
C CYS A 57 7.77 18.39 0.73
N ASN A 58 7.62 19.50 -0.01
CA ASN A 58 8.71 20.41 -0.38
C ASN A 58 9.30 21.15 0.82
N ARG A 59 8.51 21.39 1.85
CA ARG A 59 8.95 22.04 3.10
C ARG A 59 9.70 21.12 4.06
N ARG A 60 9.75 19.83 3.76
CA ARG A 60 10.34 18.82 4.66
C ARG A 60 11.50 18.07 4.00
N LYS A 61 12.37 17.53 4.83
CA LYS A 61 13.47 16.66 4.41
C LYS A 61 13.34 15.32 5.12
N GLY A 62 13.73 14.25 4.46
CA GLY A 62 13.82 12.93 5.08
C GLY A 62 14.91 12.89 6.15
N LYS A 63 14.53 12.58 7.39
CA LYS A 63 15.45 12.49 8.54
C LYS A 63 15.75 11.05 8.96
N VAL A 64 14.93 10.10 8.54
CA VAL A 64 15.07 8.68 8.89
C VAL A 64 15.55 7.94 7.65
N LYS A 65 16.83 7.55 7.65
CA LYS A 65 17.40 6.73 6.57
C LYS A 65 16.96 5.27 6.74
N THR A 66 16.56 4.63 5.66
CA THR A 66 16.29 3.20 5.60
C THR A 66 16.56 2.67 4.20
N ASN A 67 16.74 1.34 4.08
CA ASN A 67 16.77 0.68 2.79
C ASN A 67 15.40 0.06 2.52
N VAL A 68 14.91 0.14 1.28
CA VAL A 68 13.65 -0.45 0.83
C VAL A 68 13.83 -1.12 -0.52
N PHE A 69 13.24 -2.30 -0.65
CA PHE A 69 13.17 -3.00 -1.94
C PHE A 69 11.98 -2.49 -2.75
N TYR A 70 12.24 -1.95 -3.92
CA TYR A 70 11.21 -1.42 -4.81
C TYR A 70 11.55 -1.66 -6.29
N LYS A 71 10.61 -2.24 -7.04
CA LYS A 71 10.77 -2.57 -8.48
C LYS A 71 12.02 -3.42 -8.77
N GLY A 72 12.28 -4.44 -7.94
CA GLY A 72 13.39 -5.36 -8.16
C GLY A 72 14.77 -4.85 -7.76
N LYS A 73 14.85 -3.70 -7.07
CA LYS A 73 16.12 -3.09 -6.63
C LYS A 73 16.00 -2.56 -5.21
N ASP A 74 17.14 -2.57 -4.51
CA ASP A 74 17.29 -1.88 -3.24
C ASP A 74 17.53 -0.38 -3.44
N HIS A 75 16.86 0.42 -2.64
CA HIS A 75 16.97 1.88 -2.68
C HIS A 75 17.20 2.44 -1.28
N ASP A 76 18.15 3.36 -1.16
CA ASP A 76 18.28 4.21 0.01
C ASP A 76 17.12 5.21 0.03
N ALA A 77 16.29 5.12 1.04
CA ALA A 77 15.14 5.99 1.24
C ALA A 77 15.33 6.87 2.48
N TYR A 78 14.84 8.09 2.38
CA TYR A 78 14.84 9.06 3.48
C TYR A 78 13.40 9.40 3.84
N LEU A 79 13.01 9.11 5.07
CA LEU A 79 11.63 9.23 5.52
C LEU A 79 11.42 10.45 6.40
N SER A 80 10.25 11.04 6.31
CA SER A 80 9.73 12.05 7.22
C SER A 80 8.26 11.79 7.48
N HIS A 81 7.69 12.35 8.55
CA HIS A 81 6.27 12.27 8.81
C HIS A 81 5.73 13.57 9.40
N VAL A 82 4.43 13.75 9.28
CA VAL A 82 3.71 14.87 9.90
C VAL A 82 2.28 14.45 10.19
N LYS A 83 1.78 14.90 11.35
CA LYS A 83 0.36 14.74 11.68
C LYS A 83 -0.44 15.79 10.92
N VAL A 84 -1.48 15.34 10.23
CA VAL A 84 -2.38 16.17 9.41
C VAL A 84 -3.81 15.65 9.55
N GLN A 85 -4.76 16.38 8.99
CA GLN A 85 -6.15 15.93 8.92
C GLN A 85 -6.56 15.77 7.46
N ILE A 86 -7.43 14.79 7.23
CA ILE A 86 -7.93 14.46 5.90
C ILE A 86 -9.45 14.43 5.91
N THR A 87 -10.06 14.62 4.73
CA THR A 87 -11.51 14.71 4.50
C THR A 87 -12.17 15.92 5.18
N ALA A 88 -13.41 16.17 4.85
CA ALA A 88 -14.19 17.25 5.47
C ALA A 88 -14.40 17.07 6.97
N SER A 89 -14.39 15.81 7.44
CA SER A 89 -14.48 15.47 8.87
C SER A 89 -13.21 15.79 9.67
N LYS A 90 -12.14 16.26 9.00
CA LYS A 90 -10.84 16.60 9.61
C LYS A 90 -10.31 15.49 10.51
N LYS A 91 -10.39 14.25 10.06
CA LYS A 91 -9.85 13.11 10.81
C LYS A 91 -8.34 13.16 10.87
N ASP A 92 -7.80 12.99 12.05
CA ASP A 92 -6.35 12.93 12.30
C ASP A 92 -5.73 11.69 11.66
N ILE A 93 -4.71 11.93 10.84
CA ILE A 93 -3.87 10.91 10.21
C ILE A 93 -2.40 11.33 10.24
N TYR A 94 -1.52 10.44 9.82
CA TYR A 94 -0.13 10.76 9.54
C TYR A 94 0.12 10.75 8.03
N LEU A 95 0.78 11.79 7.54
CA LEU A 95 1.39 11.84 6.23
C LEU A 95 2.84 11.38 6.36
N VAL A 96 3.19 10.27 5.74
CA VAL A 96 4.56 9.78 5.62
C VAL A 96 5.10 10.13 4.25
N LEU A 97 6.27 10.76 4.23
CA LEU A 97 6.96 11.25 3.05
C LEU A 97 8.21 10.40 2.81
N ILE A 98 8.39 9.95 1.58
CA ILE A 98 9.50 9.06 1.19
C ILE A 98 10.27 9.72 0.05
N TYR A 99 11.54 9.99 0.28
CA TYR A 99 12.47 10.63 -0.65
C TYR A 99 13.55 9.62 -1.10
N GLY A 100 14.16 9.87 -2.26
CA GLY A 100 15.31 9.10 -2.76
C GLY A 100 14.97 7.89 -3.64
N ILE A 101 13.68 7.57 -3.82
CA ILE A 101 13.26 6.40 -4.63
C ILE A 101 12.78 6.80 -6.01
N THR A 102 12.05 7.89 -6.10
CA THR A 102 11.50 8.44 -7.35
C THR A 102 11.87 9.90 -7.46
N GLU A 103 11.80 10.45 -8.68
CA GLU A 103 12.05 11.87 -8.95
C GLU A 103 11.27 12.79 -7.99
N HIS A 104 9.99 12.47 -7.78
CA HIS A 104 9.16 13.17 -6.81
C HIS A 104 8.94 12.30 -5.57
N PRO A 105 8.96 12.89 -4.36
CA PRO A 105 8.72 12.14 -3.14
C PRO A 105 7.37 11.44 -3.14
N MET A 106 7.31 10.22 -2.56
CA MET A 106 6.05 9.53 -2.37
C MET A 106 5.38 10.03 -1.09
N MET A 107 4.07 10.22 -1.16
CA MET A 107 3.22 10.71 -0.08
C MET A 107 2.26 9.62 0.34
N LEU A 108 2.36 9.12 1.56
CA LEU A 108 1.52 8.05 2.10
C LEU A 108 0.67 8.58 3.25
N ALA A 109 -0.64 8.38 3.17
CA ALA A 109 -1.57 8.64 4.26
C ALA A 109 -1.80 7.37 5.08
N THR A 110 -1.77 7.47 6.40
CA THR A 110 -2.05 6.34 7.29
C THR A 110 -2.76 6.78 8.58
N ASN A 111 -3.70 5.98 9.06
CA ASN A 111 -4.32 6.15 10.39
C ASN A 111 -3.53 5.45 11.50
N LYS A 112 -2.46 4.71 11.16
CA LYS A 112 -1.58 4.09 12.15
C LYS A 112 -0.82 5.16 12.93
N LYS A 113 -0.82 5.04 14.24
CA LYS A 113 -0.08 5.96 15.12
C LYS A 113 1.42 5.83 14.90
N ILE A 114 2.09 6.96 14.73
CA ILE A 114 3.55 7.06 14.60
C ILE A 114 4.11 7.70 15.87
N LYS A 115 4.85 6.93 16.64
CA LYS A 115 5.50 7.37 17.89
C LYS A 115 7.02 7.34 17.79
N SER A 116 7.56 6.53 16.90
CA SER A 116 9.00 6.28 16.77
C SER A 116 9.46 6.33 15.31
N LYS A 117 10.79 6.31 15.10
CA LYS A 117 11.39 6.15 13.76
C LYS A 117 11.01 4.80 13.14
N ASP A 118 10.93 3.75 13.96
CA ASP A 118 10.58 2.41 13.50
C ASP A 118 9.14 2.33 12.98
N ASP A 119 8.21 3.10 13.56
CA ASP A 119 6.84 3.16 13.06
C ASP A 119 6.78 3.77 11.66
N VAL A 120 7.59 4.80 11.39
CA VAL A 120 7.69 5.41 10.05
C VAL A 120 8.23 4.39 9.05
N ILE A 121 9.28 3.64 9.43
CA ILE A 121 9.88 2.59 8.59
C ILE A 121 8.86 1.46 8.34
N LYS A 122 8.11 1.04 9.37
CA LYS A 122 7.05 0.02 9.22
C LYS A 122 5.98 0.45 8.21
N VAL A 123 5.52 1.71 8.27
CA VAL A 123 4.54 2.23 7.30
C VAL A 123 5.09 2.19 5.88
N ALA A 124 6.33 2.60 5.67
CA ALA A 124 6.98 2.54 4.36
C ALA A 124 7.09 1.08 3.86
N ARG A 125 7.55 0.15 4.70
CA ARG A 125 7.66 -1.28 4.36
C ARG A 125 6.30 -1.91 4.02
N ILE A 126 5.24 -1.59 4.77
CA ILE A 126 3.87 -2.01 4.46
C ILE A 126 3.47 -1.53 3.06
N TYR A 127 3.76 -0.28 2.71
CA TYR A 127 3.44 0.21 1.38
C TYR A 127 4.23 -0.51 0.28
N PHE A 128 5.52 -0.71 0.47
CA PHE A 128 6.35 -1.39 -0.52
C PHE A 128 6.02 -2.88 -0.66
N SER A 129 5.54 -3.54 0.41
CA SER A 129 5.07 -4.93 0.32
C SER A 129 3.88 -5.12 -0.62
N ARG A 130 3.14 -4.04 -0.95
CA ARG A 130 2.08 -4.04 -1.97
C ARG A 130 2.58 -4.54 -3.34
N TRP A 131 3.87 -4.33 -3.65
CA TRP A 131 4.46 -4.80 -4.91
C TRP A 131 4.35 -6.32 -5.09
N LYS A 132 4.29 -7.09 -4.01
CA LYS A 132 4.11 -8.55 -4.05
C LYS A 132 2.86 -8.98 -4.81
N ILE A 133 1.79 -8.17 -4.82
CA ILE A 133 0.58 -8.48 -5.60
C ILE A 133 0.83 -8.37 -7.11
N GLU A 134 1.69 -7.44 -7.54
CA GLU A 134 2.06 -7.29 -8.94
C GLU A 134 2.93 -8.48 -9.40
N GLU A 135 3.85 -8.95 -8.54
CA GLU A 135 4.63 -10.18 -8.75
C GLU A 135 3.71 -11.40 -8.86
N TYR A 136 2.72 -11.52 -7.99
CA TYR A 136 1.72 -12.57 -8.03
C TYR A 136 0.95 -12.59 -9.35
N PHE A 137 0.46 -11.44 -9.82
CA PHE A 137 -0.22 -11.36 -11.12
C PHE A 137 0.73 -11.64 -12.28
N ARG A 138 1.98 -11.18 -12.21
CA ARG A 138 3.00 -11.49 -13.21
C ARG A 138 3.26 -12.99 -13.28
N CYS A 139 3.40 -13.68 -12.16
CA CYS A 139 3.56 -15.12 -12.12
C CYS A 139 2.37 -15.84 -12.76
N LYS A 140 1.13 -15.45 -12.43
CA LYS A 140 -0.07 -16.01 -13.08
C LYS A 140 -0.05 -15.85 -14.60
N LYS A 141 0.36 -14.69 -15.10
CA LYS A 141 0.36 -14.40 -16.53
C LYS A 141 1.49 -15.12 -17.26
N GLN A 142 2.71 -15.06 -16.72
CA GLN A 142 3.91 -15.57 -17.40
C GLN A 142 4.14 -17.07 -17.20
N VAL A 143 4.03 -17.57 -15.97
CA VAL A 143 4.30 -18.98 -15.66
C VAL A 143 3.09 -19.84 -16.00
N PHE A 144 1.91 -19.46 -15.56
CA PHE A 144 0.68 -20.23 -15.77
C PHE A 144 -0.08 -19.82 -17.04
N GLN A 145 0.41 -18.83 -17.80
CA GLN A 145 -0.21 -18.34 -19.03
C GLN A 145 -1.71 -18.09 -18.90
N PHE A 146 -2.12 -17.54 -17.74
CA PHE A 146 -3.53 -17.39 -17.38
C PHE A 146 -4.36 -16.61 -18.40
N GLU A 147 -3.74 -15.74 -19.21
CA GLU A 147 -4.42 -14.96 -20.27
C GLU A 147 -4.64 -15.78 -21.57
N ASN A 148 -4.01 -16.96 -21.71
CA ASN A 148 -4.09 -17.80 -22.90
C ASN A 148 -5.18 -18.89 -22.79
N PHE A 149 -6.06 -18.82 -21.78
CA PHE A 149 -7.14 -19.80 -21.65
C PHE A 149 -8.18 -19.67 -22.76
N ARG A 150 -8.74 -20.81 -23.18
CA ARG A 150 -9.76 -20.90 -24.24
C ARG A 150 -11.19 -20.99 -23.70
N VAL A 151 -11.40 -20.96 -22.40
CA VAL A 151 -12.71 -21.04 -21.76
C VAL A 151 -13.40 -19.68 -21.76
N ARG A 152 -14.70 -19.65 -22.09
CA ARG A 152 -15.48 -18.42 -22.18
C ARG A 152 -16.47 -18.23 -21.03
N LYS A 153 -16.86 -19.33 -20.36
CA LYS A 153 -17.84 -19.27 -19.26
C LYS A 153 -17.18 -18.70 -18.00
N LEU A 154 -17.77 -17.68 -17.39
CA LEU A 154 -17.24 -17.04 -16.17
C LEU A 154 -16.99 -18.05 -15.04
N LYS A 155 -17.87 -19.04 -14.86
CA LYS A 155 -17.70 -20.12 -13.87
C LYS A 155 -16.41 -20.91 -14.11
N ALA A 156 -16.09 -21.23 -15.36
CA ALA A 156 -14.86 -21.96 -15.72
C ALA A 156 -13.61 -21.07 -15.53
N ILE A 157 -13.70 -19.78 -15.87
CA ILE A 157 -12.60 -18.83 -15.63
C ILE A 157 -12.33 -18.71 -14.13
N ASN A 158 -13.37 -18.59 -13.30
CA ASN A 158 -13.23 -18.51 -11.85
C ASN A 158 -12.63 -19.80 -11.26
N ALA A 159 -13.05 -20.97 -11.74
CA ALA A 159 -12.48 -22.25 -11.32
C ALA A 159 -11.00 -22.35 -11.70
N LEU A 160 -10.64 -21.97 -12.93
CA LEU A 160 -9.24 -21.96 -13.37
C LEU A 160 -8.39 -21.02 -12.51
N ASN A 161 -8.88 -19.81 -12.24
CA ASN A 161 -8.23 -18.86 -11.37
C ASN A 161 -8.03 -19.40 -9.95
N PHE A 162 -9.02 -20.12 -9.41
CA PHE A 162 -8.93 -20.77 -8.10
C PHE A 162 -7.83 -21.84 -8.09
N TYR A 163 -7.82 -22.76 -9.07
CA TYR A 163 -6.81 -23.82 -9.15
C TYR A 163 -5.39 -23.27 -9.31
N ILE A 164 -5.19 -22.25 -10.15
CA ILE A 164 -3.88 -21.61 -10.28
C ILE A 164 -3.44 -20.99 -8.94
N THR A 165 -4.35 -20.34 -8.24
CA THR A 165 -4.07 -19.77 -6.91
C THR A 165 -3.65 -20.85 -5.91
N LEU A 166 -4.34 -21.99 -5.92
CA LEU A 166 -4.04 -23.12 -5.06
C LEU A 166 -2.66 -23.71 -5.40
N CYS A 167 -2.36 -23.91 -6.69
CA CYS A 167 -1.03 -24.37 -7.12
C CYS A 167 0.09 -23.43 -6.68
N MET A 168 -0.11 -22.12 -6.83
CA MET A 168 0.87 -21.12 -6.37
C MET A 168 1.08 -21.15 -4.86
N ALA A 169 0.01 -21.31 -4.08
CA ALA A 169 0.11 -21.45 -2.63
C ALA A 169 0.88 -22.73 -2.23
N PHE A 170 0.61 -23.83 -2.90
CA PHE A 170 1.30 -25.10 -2.68
C PHE A 170 2.80 -25.01 -3.01
N LEU A 171 3.16 -24.43 -4.16
CA LEU A 171 4.56 -24.21 -4.53
C LEU A 171 5.28 -23.29 -3.53
N ALA A 172 4.61 -22.26 -3.03
CA ALA A 172 5.19 -21.40 -2.01
C ALA A 172 5.44 -22.13 -0.69
N MET A 173 4.55 -23.05 -0.28
CA MET A 173 4.75 -23.89 0.91
C MET A 173 5.96 -24.80 0.75
N ILE A 174 6.09 -25.50 -0.38
CA ILE A 174 7.24 -26.38 -0.66
C ILE A 174 8.55 -25.58 -0.65
N SER A 175 8.56 -24.37 -1.25
CA SER A 175 9.74 -23.51 -1.26
C SER A 175 10.19 -23.11 0.15
N LEU A 176 9.26 -22.81 1.04
CA LEU A 176 9.56 -22.47 2.44
C LEU A 176 10.12 -23.68 3.22
N GLU A 177 9.61 -24.90 2.96
CA GLU A 177 10.10 -26.11 3.59
C GLU A 177 11.50 -26.53 3.08
N SER A 178 11.85 -26.18 1.84
CA SER A 178 13.17 -26.50 1.27
C SER A 178 14.30 -25.56 1.71
N GLU A 179 13.96 -24.38 2.31
CA GLU A 179 14.93 -23.42 2.86
C GLU A 179 15.25 -23.67 4.34
N THR A 180 14.56 -24.61 4.99
CA THR A 180 14.80 -25.05 6.37
C THR A 180 15.64 -26.30 6.44
#